data_f997818b0fefbef4e53722ec56baf2ac
#
_entry.id   f997818b0fefbef4e53722ec56baf2ac
#
_cell.length_a   1.000
_cell.length_b   1.000
_cell.length_c   1.000
_cell.angle_alpha   90.00
_cell.angle_beta   90.00
_cell.angle_gamma   90.00
#
_symmetry.space_group_name_H-M   'P 1'
#
loop_
_entity.id
_entity.type
_entity.pdbx_description
1 polymer ?
#
loop_
_entity_poly.entity_id
_entity_poly.type
_entity_poly.pdbx_seq_one_letter_code
_entity_poly.pdbx_strand_id
1 'polypeptide(L)'
;NNYYQKQSSIWKIFKDNKIYASNFQPRNLVGSPLSNFLYEQSNTIPYDDAQSLLELLSDSSILENRFNFIYYPLIDVTAHIFGVNSDEWQIEITKFEKLVNEISNISNKKTKTIISADHGLVNINEEFRHHLNYGDDLQIYGDQRSVYINGAKENVLETFSEIPGVLLEQHELS
;
A
#
# COMPACT_ATOMS: atom_id res chain seq x y z
N ASN A 1 -6.56 -20.26 -8.66
CA ASN A 1 -6.74 -19.44 -7.44
C ASN A 1 -8.14 -18.84 -7.37
N ASN A 2 -9.16 -19.70 -7.15
CA ASN A 2 -10.56 -19.27 -7.11
C ASN A 2 -11.01 -18.65 -5.77
N TYR A 3 -10.15 -18.54 -4.77
CA TYR A 3 -10.56 -18.07 -3.44
C TYR A 3 -10.89 -16.58 -3.43
N TYR A 4 -10.02 -15.76 -4.02
CA TYR A 4 -10.20 -14.31 -4.09
C TYR A 4 -11.30 -13.87 -5.07
N GLN A 5 -11.64 -14.71 -6.04
CA GLN A 5 -12.70 -14.42 -7.02
C GLN A 5 -14.13 -14.59 -6.46
N LYS A 6 -14.28 -15.20 -5.28
CA LYS A 6 -15.61 -15.45 -4.69
C LYS A 6 -16.18 -14.29 -3.88
N GLN A 7 -15.36 -13.31 -3.52
CA GLN A 7 -15.82 -12.15 -2.75
C GLN A 7 -15.99 -10.95 -3.68
N SER A 8 -17.12 -10.28 -3.54
CA SER A 8 -17.36 -9.05 -4.29
C SER A 8 -16.41 -7.97 -3.78
N SER A 9 -15.73 -7.27 -4.70
CA SER A 9 -14.94 -6.09 -4.33
C SER A 9 -15.84 -5.01 -3.74
N ILE A 10 -15.27 -4.12 -2.91
CA ILE A 10 -15.99 -2.96 -2.38
C ILE A 10 -16.57 -2.09 -3.52
N TRP A 11 -15.86 -2.02 -4.64
CA TRP A 11 -16.28 -1.25 -5.81
C TRP A 11 -17.55 -1.83 -6.46
N LYS A 12 -17.65 -3.16 -6.51
CA LYS A 12 -18.87 -3.84 -6.95
C LYS A 12 -20.02 -3.56 -5.99
N ILE A 13 -19.78 -3.61 -4.68
CA ILE A 13 -20.79 -3.30 -3.66
C ILE A 13 -21.30 -1.86 -3.83
N PHE A 14 -20.40 -0.88 -4.03
CA PHE A 14 -20.79 0.50 -4.31
C PHE A 14 -21.66 0.62 -5.56
N LYS A 15 -21.24 -0.02 -6.65
CA LYS A 15 -21.97 -0.02 -7.92
C LYS A 15 -23.37 -0.62 -7.77
N ASP A 16 -23.48 -1.78 -7.13
CA ASP A 16 -24.76 -2.48 -6.93
C ASP A 16 -25.72 -1.65 -6.06
N ASN A 17 -25.19 -0.85 -5.13
CA ASN A 17 -25.97 0.06 -4.27
C ASN A 17 -26.12 1.48 -4.84
N LYS A 18 -25.71 1.72 -6.08
CA LYS A 18 -25.78 3.02 -6.76
C LYS A 18 -25.01 4.13 -6.02
N ILE A 19 -23.95 3.76 -5.30
CA ILE A 19 -23.03 4.70 -4.67
C ILE A 19 -21.98 5.08 -5.71
N TYR A 20 -21.86 6.35 -6.01
CA TYR A 20 -20.79 6.83 -6.88
C TYR A 20 -19.47 6.77 -6.14
N ALA A 21 -18.54 6.01 -6.65
CA ALA A 21 -17.23 5.80 -6.04
C ALA A 21 -16.13 5.98 -7.09
N SER A 22 -15.09 6.71 -6.72
CA SER A 22 -13.91 6.95 -7.56
C SER A 22 -12.64 6.57 -6.82
N ASN A 23 -11.67 6.08 -7.57
CA ASN A 23 -10.34 5.74 -7.11
C ASN A 23 -9.34 6.65 -7.82
N PHE A 24 -8.59 7.43 -7.06
CA PHE A 24 -7.50 8.27 -7.55
C PHE A 24 -6.17 7.59 -7.27
N GLN A 25 -5.39 7.36 -8.29
CA GLN A 25 -4.07 6.74 -8.14
C GLN A 25 -3.05 7.35 -9.12
N PRO A 26 -1.76 7.27 -8.79
CA PRO A 26 -0.71 7.71 -9.72
C PRO A 26 -0.84 7.04 -11.08
N ARG A 27 -0.67 7.82 -12.16
CA ARG A 27 -0.85 7.35 -13.54
C ARG A 27 -0.01 6.12 -13.88
N ASN A 28 1.22 6.06 -13.37
CA ASN A 28 2.14 4.94 -13.61
C ASN A 28 1.71 3.62 -12.96
N LEU A 29 0.75 3.63 -12.04
CA LEU A 29 0.20 2.43 -11.40
C LEU A 29 -1.08 1.94 -12.08
N VAL A 30 -1.74 2.80 -12.87
CA VAL A 30 -2.98 2.44 -13.57
C VAL A 30 -2.71 1.35 -14.59
N GLY A 31 -3.50 0.29 -14.55
CA GLY A 31 -3.36 -0.85 -15.46
C GLY A 31 -2.33 -1.90 -15.03
N SER A 32 -1.63 -1.69 -13.92
CA SER A 32 -0.77 -2.75 -13.36
C SER A 32 -1.63 -3.96 -12.93
N PRO A 33 -1.06 -5.19 -12.88
CA PRO A 33 -1.81 -6.38 -12.46
C PRO A 33 -2.48 -6.22 -11.09
N LEU A 34 -1.77 -5.61 -10.12
CA LEU A 34 -2.30 -5.37 -8.79
C LEU A 34 -3.41 -4.33 -8.81
N SER A 35 -3.22 -3.23 -9.52
CA SER A 35 -4.21 -2.17 -9.66
C SER A 35 -5.50 -2.69 -10.32
N ASN A 36 -5.37 -3.47 -11.38
CA ASN A 36 -6.50 -4.08 -12.05
C ASN A 36 -7.27 -5.03 -11.13
N PHE A 37 -6.56 -5.76 -10.27
CA PHE A 37 -7.19 -6.66 -9.30
C PHE A 37 -7.91 -5.90 -8.18
N LEU A 38 -7.23 -4.92 -7.55
CA LEU A 38 -7.75 -4.20 -6.38
C LEU A 38 -8.90 -3.25 -6.75
N TYR A 39 -8.83 -2.64 -7.92
CA TYR A 39 -9.74 -1.57 -8.35
C TYR A 39 -10.68 -2.01 -9.48
N GLU A 40 -10.84 -3.32 -9.65
CA GLU A 40 -11.81 -3.85 -10.61
C GLU A 40 -13.19 -3.25 -10.39
N GLN A 41 -13.77 -2.70 -11.46
CA GLN A 41 -15.07 -2.03 -11.48
C GLN A 41 -15.13 -0.66 -10.77
N SER A 42 -13.99 -0.12 -10.29
CA SER A 42 -13.95 1.26 -9.82
C SER A 42 -13.93 2.26 -11.00
N ASN A 43 -14.33 3.50 -10.73
CA ASN A 43 -14.03 4.61 -11.62
C ASN A 43 -12.61 5.10 -11.28
N THR A 44 -11.61 4.61 -12.00
CA THR A 44 -10.20 4.97 -11.77
C THR A 44 -9.87 6.28 -12.48
N ILE A 45 -9.40 7.25 -11.73
CA ILE A 45 -8.97 8.57 -12.18
C ILE A 45 -7.47 8.70 -11.94
N PRO A 46 -6.65 8.73 -13.00
CA PRO A 46 -5.20 8.87 -12.86
C PRO A 46 -4.82 10.31 -12.54
N TYR A 47 -3.83 10.49 -11.69
CA TYR A 47 -3.17 11.76 -11.44
C TYR A 47 -1.65 11.65 -11.61
N ASP A 48 -0.97 12.75 -11.87
CA ASP A 48 0.48 12.77 -12.11
C ASP A 48 1.26 13.26 -10.87
N ASP A 49 0.71 14.23 -10.16
CA ASP A 49 1.28 14.84 -8.96
C ASP A 49 0.19 15.41 -8.03
N ALA A 50 0.59 15.97 -6.90
CA ALA A 50 -0.34 16.56 -5.93
C ALA A 50 -1.16 17.72 -6.51
N GLN A 51 -0.60 18.50 -7.44
CA GLN A 51 -1.29 19.63 -8.06
C GLN A 51 -2.40 19.13 -9.00
N SER A 52 -2.11 18.18 -9.88
CA SER A 52 -3.10 17.56 -10.76
C SER A 52 -4.20 16.83 -9.99
N LEU A 53 -3.85 16.21 -8.85
CA LEU A 53 -4.84 15.61 -7.95
C LEU A 53 -5.80 16.67 -7.37
N LEU A 54 -5.29 17.80 -6.91
CA LEU A 54 -6.12 18.91 -6.41
C LEU A 54 -7.02 19.50 -7.48
N GLU A 55 -6.55 19.66 -8.69
CA GLU A 55 -7.34 20.14 -9.82
C GLU A 55 -8.50 19.20 -10.11
N LEU A 56 -8.25 17.88 -10.12
CA LEU A 56 -9.30 16.87 -10.30
C LEU A 56 -10.31 16.91 -9.15
N LEU A 57 -9.87 17.04 -7.90
CA LEU A 57 -10.75 17.10 -6.73
C LEU A 57 -11.51 18.43 -6.62
N SER A 58 -11.04 19.49 -7.26
CA SER A 58 -11.74 20.79 -7.29
C SER A 58 -12.99 20.78 -8.15
N ASP A 59 -13.18 19.77 -8.99
CA ASP A 59 -14.46 19.56 -9.67
C ASP A 59 -15.52 19.13 -8.64
N SER A 60 -16.44 20.05 -8.34
CA SER A 60 -17.51 19.82 -7.35
C SER A 60 -18.35 18.57 -7.67
N SER A 61 -18.46 18.19 -8.92
CA SER A 61 -19.16 16.98 -9.35
C SER A 61 -18.48 15.71 -8.86
N ILE A 62 -17.19 15.76 -8.53
CA ILE A 62 -16.41 14.63 -8.04
C ILE A 62 -16.58 14.43 -6.53
N LEU A 63 -16.68 15.52 -5.76
CA LEU A 63 -16.73 15.43 -4.29
C LEU A 63 -18.13 15.21 -3.73
N GLU A 64 -19.18 15.61 -4.45
CA GLU A 64 -20.55 15.54 -3.94
C GLU A 64 -21.12 14.11 -3.99
N ASN A 65 -21.66 13.66 -2.83
CA ASN A 65 -22.37 12.38 -2.67
C ASN A 65 -21.62 11.15 -3.18
N ARG A 66 -20.28 11.13 -3.01
CA ARG A 66 -19.40 10.08 -3.52
C ARG A 66 -18.47 9.55 -2.45
N PHE A 67 -18.02 8.34 -2.68
CA PHE A 67 -16.85 7.79 -2.01
C PHE A 67 -15.63 8.04 -2.90
N ASN A 68 -14.64 8.76 -2.40
CA ASN A 68 -13.39 9.02 -3.10
C ASN A 68 -12.25 8.36 -2.33
N PHE A 69 -11.60 7.40 -2.94
CA PHE A 69 -10.39 6.76 -2.43
C PHE A 69 -9.19 7.39 -3.13
N ILE A 70 -8.25 7.89 -2.35
CA ILE A 70 -7.02 8.51 -2.86
C ILE A 70 -5.84 7.70 -2.36
N TYR A 71 -5.09 7.11 -3.27
CA TYR A 71 -3.84 6.41 -2.96
C TYR A 71 -2.66 7.35 -3.19
N TYR A 72 -1.95 7.70 -2.12
CA TYR A 72 -0.79 8.59 -2.15
C TYR A 72 0.46 7.85 -1.67
N PRO A 73 1.28 7.28 -2.57
CA PRO A 73 2.41 6.41 -2.21
C PRO A 73 3.70 7.17 -1.87
N LEU A 74 3.81 8.47 -2.13
CA LEU A 74 5.10 9.17 -2.13
C LEU A 74 5.77 9.23 -0.76
N ILE A 75 5.03 9.25 0.33
CA ILE A 75 5.58 9.21 1.68
C ILE A 75 6.32 7.88 1.91
N ASP A 76 5.67 6.77 1.55
CA ASP A 76 6.23 5.43 1.68
C ASP A 76 7.44 5.23 0.76
N VAL A 77 7.31 5.58 -0.51
CA VAL A 77 8.40 5.49 -1.51
C VAL A 77 9.63 6.29 -1.06
N THR A 78 9.41 7.52 -0.57
CA THR A 78 10.52 8.38 -0.10
C THR A 78 11.19 7.79 1.13
N ALA A 79 10.42 7.25 2.06
CA ALA A 79 10.95 6.57 3.24
C ALA A 79 11.76 5.30 2.88
N HIS A 80 11.34 4.54 1.89
CA HIS A 80 12.07 3.36 1.41
C HIS A 80 13.42 3.72 0.77
N ILE A 81 13.50 4.86 0.08
CA ILE A 81 14.71 5.28 -0.65
C ILE A 81 15.69 5.99 0.27
N PHE A 82 15.21 6.92 1.09
CA PHE A 82 16.04 7.85 1.86
C PHE A 82 16.02 7.59 3.37
N GLY A 83 15.08 6.78 3.83
CA GLY A 83 14.86 6.52 5.25
C GLY A 83 13.85 7.48 5.88
N VAL A 84 13.24 7.01 6.98
CA VAL A 84 12.35 7.82 7.82
C VAL A 84 13.14 8.93 8.49
N ASN A 85 12.58 10.13 8.57
CA ASN A 85 13.19 11.36 9.10
C ASN A 85 14.35 11.93 8.26
N SER A 86 14.60 11.45 7.04
CA SER A 86 15.47 12.14 6.08
C SER A 86 14.87 13.49 5.67
N ASP A 87 15.71 14.38 5.14
CA ASP A 87 15.25 15.69 4.66
C ASP A 87 14.22 15.52 3.52
N GLU A 88 14.45 14.57 2.63
CA GLU A 88 13.55 14.24 1.53
C GLU A 88 12.18 13.75 2.04
N TRP A 89 12.19 12.90 3.06
CA TRP A 89 10.96 12.42 3.67
C TRP A 89 10.20 13.54 4.38
N GLN A 90 10.87 14.43 5.09
CA GLN A 90 10.25 15.58 5.74
C GLN A 90 9.65 16.57 4.73
N ILE A 91 10.33 16.78 3.59
CA ILE A 91 9.79 17.57 2.49
C ILE A 91 8.50 16.93 1.96
N GLU A 92 8.49 15.61 1.80
CA GLU A 92 7.30 14.90 1.29
C GLU A 92 6.13 14.91 2.28
N ILE A 93 6.39 14.78 3.57
CA ILE A 93 5.37 14.96 4.62
C ILE A 93 4.77 16.36 4.55
N THR A 94 5.62 17.40 4.40
CA THR A 94 5.14 18.79 4.29
C THR A 94 4.25 19.01 3.06
N LYS A 95 4.59 18.37 1.93
CA LYS A 95 3.72 18.40 0.73
C LYS A 95 2.39 17.70 0.97
N PHE A 96 2.42 16.55 1.64
CA PHE A 96 1.21 15.81 1.99
C PHE A 96 0.32 16.60 2.95
N GLU A 97 0.87 17.24 3.97
CA GLU A 97 0.11 18.13 4.86
C GLU A 97 -0.59 19.27 4.10
N LYS A 98 0.11 19.90 3.16
CA LYS A 98 -0.49 20.92 2.29
C LYS A 98 -1.62 20.34 1.46
N LEU A 99 -1.40 19.18 0.84
CA LEU A 99 -2.43 18.48 0.06
C LEU A 99 -3.68 18.21 0.89
N VAL A 100 -3.52 17.68 2.12
CA VAL A 100 -4.64 17.40 3.03
C VAL A 100 -5.39 18.67 3.41
N ASN A 101 -4.68 19.77 3.69
CA ASN A 101 -5.28 21.05 4.02
C ASN A 101 -6.10 21.60 2.83
N GLU A 102 -5.57 21.53 1.60
CA GLU A 102 -6.30 21.94 0.41
C GLU A 102 -7.53 21.07 0.15
N ILE A 103 -7.42 19.75 0.30
CA ILE A 103 -8.57 18.84 0.20
C ILE A 103 -9.63 19.21 1.24
N SER A 104 -9.23 19.56 2.45
CA SER A 104 -10.14 20.01 3.51
C SER A 104 -10.86 21.32 3.14
N ASN A 105 -10.14 22.26 2.51
CA ASN A 105 -10.69 23.56 2.09
C ASN A 105 -11.71 23.43 0.96
N ILE A 106 -11.45 22.56 -0.03
CA ILE A 106 -12.37 22.34 -1.16
C ILE A 106 -13.53 21.42 -0.79
N SER A 107 -13.42 20.66 0.31
CA SER A 107 -14.45 19.76 0.77
C SER A 107 -15.60 20.52 1.44
N ASN A 108 -16.83 20.10 1.19
CA ASN A 108 -17.99 20.71 1.86
C ASN A 108 -18.11 20.21 3.32
N LYS A 109 -18.92 20.91 4.12
CA LYS A 109 -19.15 20.58 5.56
C LYS A 109 -19.75 19.19 5.79
N LYS A 110 -20.26 18.51 4.78
CA LYS A 110 -20.84 17.16 4.88
C LYS A 110 -19.81 16.08 4.51
N THR A 111 -18.67 16.45 3.96
CA THR A 111 -17.61 15.52 3.61
C THR A 111 -16.83 15.09 4.85
N LYS A 112 -16.58 13.82 4.97
CA LYS A 112 -15.69 13.24 5.99
C LYS A 112 -14.42 12.77 5.30
N THR A 113 -13.27 13.28 5.73
CA THR A 113 -11.96 12.81 5.29
C THR A 113 -11.38 11.86 6.33
N ILE A 114 -10.91 10.71 5.89
CA ILE A 114 -10.23 9.72 6.72
C ILE A 114 -8.85 9.51 6.10
N ILE A 115 -7.81 9.63 6.90
CA ILE A 115 -6.43 9.36 6.50
C ILE A 115 -6.00 8.09 7.24
N SER A 116 -5.46 7.14 6.50
CA SER A 116 -4.97 5.88 7.04
C SER A 116 -3.69 5.48 6.32
N ALA A 117 -2.82 4.78 7.03
CA ALA A 117 -1.69 4.06 6.44
C ALA A 117 -1.95 2.56 6.57
N ASP A 118 -1.35 1.77 5.71
CA ASP A 118 -1.35 0.30 5.75
C ASP A 118 -0.35 -0.23 6.78
N HIS A 119 0.78 0.47 6.98
CA HIS A 119 1.79 0.18 7.98
C HIS A 119 2.61 1.43 8.34
N GLY A 120 3.47 1.31 9.32
CA GLY A 120 4.51 2.27 9.62
C GLY A 120 5.85 1.83 9.04
N LEU A 121 6.86 2.70 9.14
CA LEU A 121 8.22 2.45 8.69
C LEU A 121 9.21 2.73 9.82
N VAL A 122 10.30 1.97 9.86
CA VAL A 122 11.44 2.20 10.76
C VAL A 122 12.74 2.08 9.99
N ASN A 123 13.73 2.87 10.38
CA ASN A 123 15.09 2.71 9.86
C ASN A 123 15.74 1.49 10.53
N ILE A 124 16.34 0.62 9.73
CA ILE A 124 17.09 -0.54 10.20
C ILE A 124 18.56 -0.30 9.83
N ASN A 125 19.42 -0.25 10.84
CA ASN A 125 20.87 -0.14 10.64
C ASN A 125 21.40 -1.39 9.93
N GLU A 126 22.47 -1.23 9.13
CA GLU A 126 23.09 -2.34 8.40
C GLU A 126 23.53 -3.49 9.32
N GLU A 127 23.98 -3.19 10.55
CA GLU A 127 24.37 -4.18 11.55
C GLU A 127 23.25 -5.14 11.97
N PHE A 128 21.97 -4.75 11.74
CA PHE A 128 20.80 -5.58 12.01
C PHE A 128 20.21 -6.23 10.75
N ARG A 129 20.90 -6.09 9.60
CA ARG A 129 20.50 -6.72 8.35
C ARG A 129 21.24 -8.04 8.19
N HIS A 130 20.50 -9.11 8.10
CA HIS A 130 21.03 -10.44 7.87
C HIS A 130 20.84 -10.82 6.41
N HIS A 131 21.95 -11.04 5.71
CA HIS A 131 21.92 -11.55 4.34
C HIS A 131 21.82 -13.06 4.37
N LEU A 132 20.76 -13.59 3.79
CA LEU A 132 20.55 -15.02 3.71
C LEU A 132 21.33 -15.60 2.52
N ASN A 133 22.21 -16.56 2.80
CA ASN A 133 22.83 -17.40 1.80
C ASN A 133 22.14 -18.78 1.84
N TYR A 134 21.37 -19.09 0.83
CA TYR A 134 20.64 -20.37 0.73
C TYR A 134 20.78 -20.98 -0.65
N GLY A 135 20.74 -22.33 -0.69
CA GLY A 135 20.81 -23.08 -1.93
C GLY A 135 19.49 -23.17 -2.68
N ASP A 136 19.51 -23.76 -3.86
CA ASP A 136 18.34 -23.97 -4.71
C ASP A 136 17.29 -24.92 -4.11
N ASP A 137 17.62 -25.59 -3.02
CA ASP A 137 16.77 -26.50 -2.26
C ASP A 137 15.79 -25.76 -1.33
N LEU A 138 15.98 -24.46 -1.11
CA LEU A 138 15.05 -23.60 -0.38
C LEU A 138 14.36 -22.59 -1.30
N GLN A 139 13.07 -22.45 -1.14
CA GLN A 139 12.28 -21.40 -1.78
C GLN A 139 11.82 -20.41 -0.71
N ILE A 140 12.17 -19.15 -0.87
CA ILE A 140 11.85 -18.10 0.08
C ILE A 140 10.90 -17.08 -0.56
N TYR A 141 9.81 -16.76 0.14
CA TYR A 141 8.77 -15.83 -0.26
C TYR A 141 8.45 -14.89 0.89
N GLY A 142 7.78 -13.78 0.61
CA GLY A 142 7.34 -12.82 1.62
C GLY A 142 8.17 -11.54 1.60
N ASP A 143 8.23 -10.88 2.73
CA ASP A 143 8.98 -9.64 2.91
C ASP A 143 10.11 -9.80 3.94
N GLN A 144 10.84 -8.72 4.18
CA GLN A 144 12.03 -8.74 5.06
C GLN A 144 11.73 -9.04 6.54
N ARG A 145 10.48 -9.00 6.97
CA ARG A 145 10.08 -9.26 8.36
C ARG A 145 9.33 -10.56 8.55
N SER A 146 8.72 -11.04 7.48
CA SER A 146 7.90 -12.25 7.51
C SER A 146 8.14 -13.02 6.23
N VAL A 147 9.00 -14.00 6.31
CA VAL A 147 9.35 -14.88 5.20
C VAL A 147 8.66 -16.22 5.33
N TYR A 148 8.19 -16.74 4.20
CA TYR A 148 7.68 -18.09 4.06
C TYR A 148 8.75 -18.93 3.39
N ILE A 149 9.07 -20.09 3.99
CA ILE A 149 10.16 -20.95 3.53
C ILE A 149 9.57 -22.30 3.16
N ASN A 150 9.88 -22.75 1.96
CA ASN A 150 9.57 -24.10 1.51
C ASN A 150 10.86 -24.86 1.25
N GLY A 151 11.05 -26.00 1.95
CA GLY A 151 12.24 -26.84 1.87
C GLY A 151 12.25 -27.91 2.94
N ALA A 152 13.28 -28.76 2.93
CA ALA A 152 13.47 -29.74 3.98
C ALA A 152 13.75 -29.05 5.33
N LYS A 153 13.15 -29.56 6.39
CA LYS A 153 13.23 -28.95 7.74
C LYS A 153 14.67 -28.78 8.20
N GLU A 154 15.51 -29.76 7.94
CA GLU A 154 16.93 -29.77 8.31
C GLU A 154 17.65 -28.60 7.64
N ASN A 155 17.43 -28.39 6.34
CA ASN A 155 18.07 -27.31 5.57
C ASN A 155 17.60 -25.94 6.04
N VAL A 156 16.30 -25.81 6.38
CA VAL A 156 15.75 -24.59 6.95
C VAL A 156 16.41 -24.27 8.28
N LEU A 157 16.47 -25.24 9.20
CA LEU A 157 17.08 -25.06 10.51
C LEU A 157 18.57 -24.70 10.42
N GLU A 158 19.31 -25.31 9.52
CA GLU A 158 20.72 -25.00 9.30
C GLU A 158 20.89 -23.56 8.76
N THR A 159 20.16 -23.21 7.70
CA THR A 159 20.24 -21.87 7.05
C THR A 159 19.89 -20.73 8.00
N PHE A 160 18.91 -20.95 8.88
CA PHE A 160 18.37 -19.91 9.76
C PHE A 160 18.89 -19.99 11.20
N SER A 161 19.84 -20.91 11.49
CA SER A 161 20.34 -21.13 12.85
C SER A 161 20.92 -19.90 13.53
N GLU A 162 21.53 -18.99 12.78
CA GLU A 162 22.16 -17.76 13.30
C GLU A 162 21.31 -16.50 13.08
N ILE A 163 20.14 -16.64 12.45
CA ILE A 163 19.26 -15.49 12.18
C ILE A 163 18.33 -15.27 13.38
N PRO A 164 18.36 -14.07 14.00
CA PRO A 164 17.45 -13.78 15.10
C PRO A 164 16.01 -13.74 14.58
N GLY A 165 15.16 -14.58 15.16
CA GLY A 165 13.77 -14.66 14.74
C GLY A 165 13.03 -15.82 15.41
N VAL A 166 11.77 -15.96 15.05
CA VAL A 166 10.94 -17.09 15.46
C VAL A 166 10.58 -17.88 14.20
N LEU A 167 10.98 -19.13 14.15
CA LEU A 167 10.57 -20.05 13.10
C LEU A 167 9.31 -20.78 13.54
N LEU A 168 8.25 -20.65 12.75
CA LEU A 168 6.97 -21.31 13.00
C LEU A 168 6.69 -22.33 11.90
N GLU A 169 6.22 -23.50 12.28
CA GLU A 169 5.70 -24.48 11.32
C GLU A 169 4.26 -24.15 10.92
N GLN A 170 3.85 -24.60 9.75
CA GLN A 170 2.53 -24.29 9.19
C GLN A 170 1.37 -24.62 10.16
N HIS A 171 1.50 -25.68 10.96
CA HIS A 171 0.47 -26.09 11.92
C HIS A 171 0.40 -25.18 13.17
N GLU A 172 1.42 -24.34 13.42
CA GLU A 172 1.45 -23.37 14.53
C GLU A 172 0.81 -22.04 14.16
N LEU A 173 0.46 -21.86 12.88
CA LEU A 173 -0.19 -20.64 12.36
C LEU A 173 -1.73 -20.72 12.35
N SER A 174 -2.32 -21.78 12.89
CA SER A 174 -3.77 -22.06 12.88
C SER A 174 -4.48 -21.63 14.17
#